data_ff11f484f57a7c2055253981927e2672
#
_entry.id   ff11f484f57a7c2055253981927e2672
#
_cell.length_a   1.000
_cell.length_b   1.000
_cell.length_c   1.000
_cell.angle_alpha   90.00
_cell.angle_beta   90.00
_cell.angle_gamma   90.00
#
_symmetry.space_group_name_H-M   'P 1'
#
loop_
_entity.id
_entity.type
_entity.pdbx_description
1 polymer ?
#
loop_
_entity_poly.entity_id
_entity_poly.type
_entity_poly.pdbx_seq_one_letter_code
_entity_poly.pdbx_strand_id
1 'polypeptide(L)'
;MYFVNELHKAGIGIILDWVPAHFPRDTYGLSNFDGTCLYEHQDPRQGFHPHWGTLIYNYGRPEVSNYLIANALFWVEKFHADAIRMDAVASMLYLDYGKKDGEWVANMYGGNENLEAIELIKHLNSILKKRNPGVLSIAEESTAFPMITGALEDGGLGFDLKWNMGFMNDYLGYIQYDPYFRSHHHGELTFSMIYAYSEKFILVFSHDEVVHGKSTLLGKMPGDLGQKFANLRLTYGYLMTHPGKKLLFMGQDIGEFDEWNENRRVHWELLDVPEHAGLATLVKDLNHLYRNHKAMYELDGKADGFEWINNISANDCYLTYLRKGSEPENTLLVVTNFSGVEKEITTGVPFEGKYKEILNTDDKKYGGNGVVNSKIIAAQDTEWDDRRQSITVKMAPLSMSVLQFVPYTEEELEKVIAQRIRKNTPIKKSASKASTKTEAKPEKKVAEKKATEKKTAEKKVTAKETPAKKATAEKTVKKPAEKKTTAKKTAAKKTASEAKAEK
;
A
#
# COMPACT_ATOMS: atom_id res chain seq x y z
N MET A 1 23.33 23.00 5.01
CA MET A 1 22.78 24.25 4.41
C MET A 1 22.94 24.29 2.88
N TYR A 2 24.16 24.21 2.30
CA TYR A 2 24.34 24.28 0.83
C TYR A 2 23.52 23.26 0.08
N PHE A 3 23.59 21.99 0.46
CA PHE A 3 22.81 20.89 -0.16
C PHE A 3 21.29 21.14 -0.12
N VAL A 4 20.76 21.54 1.06
CA VAL A 4 19.33 21.88 1.22
C VAL A 4 18.95 23.04 0.29
N ASN A 5 19.77 24.09 0.23
CA ASN A 5 19.52 25.25 -0.64
C ASN A 5 19.48 24.86 -2.13
N GLU A 6 20.38 23.96 -2.59
CA GLU A 6 20.37 23.50 -3.99
C GLU A 6 19.13 22.66 -4.32
N LEU A 7 18.67 21.84 -3.39
CA LEU A 7 17.44 21.07 -3.56
C LEU A 7 16.20 21.98 -3.58
N HIS A 8 16.13 22.98 -2.69
CA HIS A 8 15.05 23.98 -2.71
C HIS A 8 15.01 24.77 -4.02
N LYS A 9 16.18 25.15 -4.58
CA LYS A 9 16.24 25.80 -5.91
C LYS A 9 15.67 24.89 -7.01
N ALA A 10 15.81 23.57 -6.87
CA ALA A 10 15.22 22.59 -7.78
C ALA A 10 13.74 22.28 -7.49
N GLY A 11 13.14 22.92 -6.47
CA GLY A 11 11.76 22.67 -6.04
C GLY A 11 11.57 21.33 -5.32
N ILE A 12 12.63 20.81 -4.68
CA ILE A 12 12.64 19.54 -3.94
C ILE A 12 12.71 19.86 -2.45
N GLY A 13 11.71 19.40 -1.68
CA GLY A 13 11.70 19.48 -0.22
C GLY A 13 12.61 18.44 0.43
N ILE A 14 13.02 18.68 1.67
CA ILE A 14 13.92 17.83 2.45
C ILE A 14 13.18 17.25 3.64
N ILE A 15 13.24 15.94 3.78
CA ILE A 15 12.84 15.24 5.00
C ILE A 15 14.10 14.78 5.71
N LEU A 16 14.30 15.27 6.93
CA LEU A 16 15.40 14.81 7.77
C LEU A 16 14.97 13.58 8.56
N ASP A 17 15.78 12.53 8.49
CA ASP A 17 15.62 11.36 9.34
C ASP A 17 16.20 11.64 10.73
N TRP A 18 15.34 11.69 11.74
CA TRP A 18 15.68 12.09 13.10
C TRP A 18 15.43 10.95 14.08
N VAL A 19 16.43 10.60 14.88
CA VAL A 19 16.45 9.43 15.77
C VAL A 19 16.38 9.84 17.24
N PRO A 20 15.20 10.14 17.79
CA PRO A 20 15.02 10.43 19.21
C PRO A 20 14.79 9.18 20.07
N ALA A 21 14.59 8.01 19.45
CA ALA A 21 14.25 6.80 20.16
C ALA A 21 15.41 6.21 20.95
N HIS A 22 16.62 6.32 20.42
CA HIS A 22 17.80 5.71 21.04
C HIS A 22 19.10 6.39 20.56
N PHE A 23 20.21 6.08 21.25
CA PHE A 23 21.55 6.55 20.89
C PHE A 23 22.62 5.49 21.20
N PRO A 24 23.80 5.56 20.52
CA PRO A 24 24.85 4.56 20.67
C PRO A 24 25.57 4.68 22.02
N ARG A 25 26.24 3.58 22.43
CA ARG A 25 26.99 3.47 23.66
C ARG A 25 28.46 3.90 23.54
N ASP A 26 28.79 4.63 22.50
CA ASP A 26 30.15 5.07 22.24
C ASP A 26 30.69 5.95 23.36
N THR A 27 31.92 5.70 23.80
CA THR A 27 32.57 6.42 24.93
C THR A 27 32.84 7.88 24.65
N TYR A 28 32.79 8.31 23.39
CA TYR A 28 32.93 9.70 22.97
C TYR A 28 31.56 10.38 22.69
N GLY A 29 30.45 9.62 22.88
CA GLY A 29 29.08 10.09 22.66
C GLY A 29 28.39 10.58 23.93
N LEU A 30 27.07 10.38 23.98
CA LEU A 30 26.21 10.84 25.08
C LEU A 30 26.13 9.85 26.25
N SER A 31 26.58 8.60 26.07
CA SER A 31 26.53 7.57 27.08
C SER A 31 27.42 7.93 28.28
N ASN A 32 26.85 7.91 29.50
CA ASN A 32 27.57 8.32 30.72
C ASN A 32 28.34 9.66 30.58
N PHE A 33 27.70 10.64 29.95
CA PHE A 33 28.33 11.86 29.44
C PHE A 33 29.22 12.60 30.45
N ASP A 34 28.76 12.72 31.69
CA ASP A 34 29.47 13.35 32.78
C ASP A 34 29.93 12.34 33.87
N GLY A 35 29.97 11.06 33.53
CA GLY A 35 30.20 9.96 34.48
C GLY A 35 28.95 9.47 35.16
N THR A 36 27.79 10.01 34.80
CA THR A 36 26.46 9.56 35.25
C THR A 36 25.51 9.30 34.06
N CYS A 37 24.35 8.72 34.32
CA CYS A 37 23.28 8.57 33.31
C CYS A 37 22.56 9.90 33.10
N LEU A 38 23.17 10.82 32.34
CA LEU A 38 22.64 12.16 32.11
C LEU A 38 21.44 12.13 31.12
N TYR A 39 21.59 11.42 30.03
CA TYR A 39 20.59 11.34 28.95
C TYR A 39 19.71 10.09 29.03
N GLU A 40 20.23 8.99 29.55
CA GLU A 40 19.57 7.70 29.68
C GLU A 40 19.00 7.45 31.10
N HIS A 41 18.14 6.45 31.25
CA HIS A 41 17.77 5.93 32.55
C HIS A 41 18.89 5.08 33.16
N GLN A 42 19.10 5.20 34.48
CA GLN A 42 20.06 4.38 35.20
C GLN A 42 19.62 2.91 35.24
N ASP A 43 18.30 2.62 35.35
CA ASP A 43 17.77 1.26 35.30
C ASP A 43 17.80 0.76 33.84
N PRO A 44 18.56 -0.31 33.54
CA PRO A 44 18.65 -0.82 32.17
C PRO A 44 17.33 -1.35 31.62
N ARG A 45 16.36 -1.68 32.47
CA ARG A 45 15.02 -2.06 32.04
C ARG A 45 14.26 -0.89 31.37
N GLN A 46 14.64 0.33 31.66
CA GLN A 46 14.09 1.57 31.07
C GLN A 46 15.08 2.23 30.11
N GLY A 47 16.40 2.11 30.37
CA GLY A 47 17.44 2.84 29.65
C GLY A 47 18.17 2.07 28.55
N PHE A 48 17.78 0.83 28.23
CA PHE A 48 18.51 0.01 27.26
C PHE A 48 17.61 -0.82 26.34
N HIS A 49 17.96 -0.85 25.04
CA HIS A 49 17.38 -1.72 24.04
C HIS A 49 18.24 -2.96 23.83
N PRO A 50 17.82 -4.15 24.31
CA PRO A 50 18.62 -5.36 24.21
C PRO A 50 18.93 -5.81 22.78
N HIS A 51 17.99 -5.63 21.86
CA HIS A 51 18.12 -6.05 20.45
C HIS A 51 19.08 -5.18 19.64
N TRP A 52 19.11 -3.88 19.92
CA TRP A 52 19.94 -2.92 19.17
C TRP A 52 21.25 -2.60 19.88
N GLY A 53 21.38 -2.96 21.17
CA GLY A 53 22.56 -2.64 21.97
C GLY A 53 22.71 -1.15 22.24
N THR A 54 21.63 -0.36 22.12
CA THR A 54 21.62 1.09 22.25
C THR A 54 20.96 1.55 23.54
N LEU A 55 21.15 2.81 23.92
CA LEU A 55 20.53 3.42 25.10
C LEU A 55 19.25 4.16 24.72
N ILE A 56 18.30 4.20 25.67
CA ILE A 56 17.00 4.90 25.53
C ILE A 56 17.11 6.23 26.28
N TYR A 57 16.68 7.31 25.65
CA TYR A 57 16.58 8.61 26.29
C TYR A 57 15.58 8.60 27.45
N ASN A 58 15.92 9.30 28.56
CA ASN A 58 15.01 9.53 29.67
C ASN A 58 14.06 10.69 29.34
N TYR A 59 12.96 10.38 28.65
CA TYR A 59 11.98 11.36 28.16
C TYR A 59 11.29 12.13 29.30
N GLY A 60 11.19 11.55 30.49
CA GLY A 60 10.60 12.19 31.66
C GLY A 60 11.51 13.25 32.30
N ARG A 61 12.80 13.32 31.91
CA ARG A 61 13.72 14.32 32.40
C ARG A 61 13.57 15.62 31.57
N PRO A 62 13.18 16.77 32.20
CA PRO A 62 12.91 17.99 31.45
C PRO A 62 14.09 18.48 30.60
N GLU A 63 15.32 18.31 31.06
CA GLU A 63 16.54 18.70 30.33
C GLU A 63 16.72 17.86 29.05
N VAL A 64 16.43 16.56 29.13
CA VAL A 64 16.51 15.64 27.98
C VAL A 64 15.39 15.94 26.98
N SER A 65 14.16 16.16 27.46
CA SER A 65 13.05 16.58 26.62
C SER A 65 13.34 17.89 25.90
N ASN A 66 13.87 18.89 26.62
CA ASN A 66 14.26 20.17 26.02
C ASN A 66 15.41 20.01 25.01
N TYR A 67 16.38 19.14 25.28
CA TYR A 67 17.46 18.83 24.36
C TYR A 67 16.91 18.25 23.05
N LEU A 68 16.03 17.25 23.12
CA LEU A 68 15.45 16.62 21.95
C LEU A 68 14.60 17.59 21.14
N ILE A 69 13.72 18.38 21.79
CA ILE A 69 12.89 19.40 21.12
C ILE A 69 13.80 20.46 20.46
N ALA A 70 14.81 20.97 21.17
CA ALA A 70 15.72 21.96 20.62
C ALA A 70 16.52 21.40 19.43
N ASN A 71 16.89 20.12 19.47
CA ASN A 71 17.58 19.46 18.36
C ASN A 71 16.67 19.35 17.12
N ALA A 72 15.42 18.94 17.27
CA ALA A 72 14.47 18.90 16.17
C ALA A 72 14.27 20.30 15.54
N LEU A 73 14.04 21.30 16.38
CA LEU A 73 13.89 22.70 15.93
C LEU A 73 15.16 23.24 15.25
N PHE A 74 16.36 22.84 15.70
CA PHE A 74 17.61 23.23 15.07
C PHE A 74 17.68 22.82 13.60
N TRP A 75 17.29 21.59 13.27
CA TRP A 75 17.28 21.13 11.90
C TRP A 75 16.25 21.85 11.04
N VAL A 76 15.08 22.15 11.58
CA VAL A 76 14.02 22.89 10.88
C VAL A 76 14.42 24.38 10.73
N GLU A 77 14.81 25.06 11.81
CA GLU A 77 14.97 26.51 11.80
C GLU A 77 16.34 26.99 11.28
N LYS A 78 17.37 26.15 11.38
CA LYS A 78 18.74 26.52 10.93
C LYS A 78 19.11 25.87 9.61
N PHE A 79 18.64 24.65 9.36
CA PHE A 79 18.94 23.92 8.13
C PHE A 79 17.79 23.94 7.14
N HIS A 80 16.62 24.45 7.56
CA HIS A 80 15.41 24.57 6.74
C HIS A 80 14.90 23.24 6.20
N ALA A 81 14.94 22.18 7.05
CA ALA A 81 14.25 20.93 6.73
C ALA A 81 12.74 21.17 6.63
N ASP A 82 12.10 20.65 5.56
CA ASP A 82 10.67 20.79 5.30
C ASP A 82 9.85 19.76 6.07
N ALA A 83 10.51 18.69 6.51
CA ALA A 83 9.89 17.66 7.35
C ALA A 83 10.93 16.97 8.24
N ILE A 84 10.44 16.37 9.32
CA ILE A 84 11.20 15.45 10.18
C ILE A 84 10.50 14.09 10.14
N ARG A 85 11.23 13.04 9.79
CA ARG A 85 10.80 11.65 9.99
C ARG A 85 11.39 11.17 11.31
N MET A 86 10.52 10.80 12.25
CA MET A 86 10.90 10.27 13.55
C MET A 86 11.05 8.75 13.44
N ASP A 87 12.27 8.28 13.68
CA ASP A 87 12.65 6.88 13.64
C ASP A 87 12.11 6.12 14.85
N ALA A 88 11.74 4.85 14.64
CA ALA A 88 11.42 3.86 15.67
C ALA A 88 10.41 4.33 16.74
N VAL A 89 9.38 5.07 16.35
CA VAL A 89 8.37 5.63 17.27
C VAL A 89 7.72 4.54 18.13
N ALA A 90 7.47 3.35 17.57
CA ALA A 90 6.94 2.21 18.34
C ALA A 90 7.79 1.89 19.57
N SER A 91 9.11 1.97 19.47
CA SER A 91 10.02 1.71 20.59
C SER A 91 9.99 2.80 21.67
N MET A 92 9.53 4.00 21.29
CA MET A 92 9.31 5.10 22.25
C MET A 92 7.97 4.94 22.98
N LEU A 93 6.93 4.47 22.28
CA LEU A 93 5.57 4.37 22.81
C LEU A 93 5.37 3.23 23.80
N TYR A 94 6.18 2.16 23.70
CA TYR A 94 6.01 0.96 24.51
C TYR A 94 7.25 0.62 25.35
N LEU A 95 7.06 0.55 26.67
CA LEU A 95 8.12 0.23 27.65
C LEU A 95 8.67 -1.19 27.50
N ASP A 96 7.85 -2.11 27.00
CA ASP A 96 8.17 -3.52 26.74
C ASP A 96 8.65 -3.81 25.32
N TYR A 97 8.81 -2.78 24.47
CA TYR A 97 9.23 -2.96 23.08
C TYR A 97 10.55 -3.74 22.97
N GLY A 98 10.51 -4.90 22.33
CA GLY A 98 11.68 -5.78 22.17
C GLY A 98 12.23 -6.37 23.45
N LYS A 99 11.50 -6.37 24.57
CA LYS A 99 11.90 -6.88 25.87
C LYS A 99 11.05 -8.08 26.27
N LYS A 100 11.61 -8.92 27.15
CA LYS A 100 10.90 -10.07 27.73
C LYS A 100 10.25 -9.69 29.05
N ASP A 101 9.38 -10.58 29.54
CA ASP A 101 8.81 -10.46 30.88
C ASP A 101 9.91 -10.29 31.93
N GLY A 102 9.79 -9.26 32.79
CA GLY A 102 10.77 -8.88 33.78
C GLY A 102 11.94 -8.00 33.30
N GLU A 103 12.07 -7.76 31.98
CA GLU A 103 13.12 -6.90 31.42
C GLU A 103 12.63 -5.45 31.18
N TRP A 104 11.42 -5.11 31.63
CA TRP A 104 10.86 -3.77 31.55
C TRP A 104 10.13 -3.38 32.84
N VAL A 105 9.79 -2.11 32.99
CA VAL A 105 9.10 -1.56 34.15
C VAL A 105 7.80 -0.92 33.69
N ALA A 106 6.69 -1.33 34.29
CA ALA A 106 5.37 -0.78 33.99
C ALA A 106 5.28 0.71 34.35
N ASN A 107 4.44 1.46 33.66
CA ASN A 107 4.13 2.84 33.98
C ASN A 107 3.36 2.95 35.32
N MET A 108 3.11 4.17 35.77
CA MET A 108 2.46 4.43 37.07
C MET A 108 1.01 3.87 37.17
N TYR A 109 0.40 3.46 36.09
CA TYR A 109 -0.92 2.84 36.04
C TYR A 109 -0.85 1.32 35.84
N GLY A 110 0.36 0.74 35.75
CA GLY A 110 0.58 -0.68 35.54
C GLY A 110 0.56 -1.14 34.07
N GLY A 111 0.48 -0.21 33.13
CA GLY A 111 0.49 -0.48 31.69
C GLY A 111 1.89 -0.44 31.09
N ASN A 112 1.98 -0.79 29.80
CA ASN A 112 3.23 -0.80 29.02
C ASN A 112 3.44 0.47 28.16
N GLU A 113 2.51 1.41 28.16
CA GLU A 113 2.68 2.68 27.45
C GLU A 113 3.70 3.57 28.15
N ASN A 114 4.61 4.15 27.38
CA ASN A 114 5.59 5.13 27.86
C ASN A 114 4.97 6.53 27.85
N LEU A 115 4.38 6.92 28.97
CA LEU A 115 3.62 8.18 29.09
C LEU A 115 4.49 9.40 28.87
N GLU A 116 5.77 9.36 29.32
CA GLU A 116 6.73 10.44 29.16
C GLU A 116 7.11 10.67 27.68
N ALA A 117 7.29 9.58 26.92
CA ALA A 117 7.55 9.67 25.48
C ALA A 117 6.34 10.17 24.71
N ILE A 118 5.13 9.70 25.07
CA ILE A 118 3.87 10.17 24.48
C ILE A 118 3.73 11.69 24.66
N GLU A 119 3.99 12.19 25.87
CA GLU A 119 3.91 13.62 26.16
C GLU A 119 4.98 14.42 25.41
N LEU A 120 6.24 13.92 25.34
CA LEU A 120 7.29 14.53 24.53
C LEU A 120 6.87 14.66 23.05
N ILE A 121 6.32 13.60 22.46
CA ILE A 121 5.90 13.59 21.06
C ILE A 121 4.78 14.61 20.82
N LYS A 122 3.74 14.62 21.67
CA LYS A 122 2.65 15.61 21.59
C LYS A 122 3.17 17.04 21.70
N HIS A 123 4.05 17.28 22.65
CA HIS A 123 4.64 18.60 22.87
C HIS A 123 5.48 19.05 21.68
N LEU A 124 6.36 18.18 21.16
CA LEU A 124 7.16 18.45 19.96
C LEU A 124 6.29 18.79 18.75
N ASN A 125 5.29 17.95 18.43
CA ASN A 125 4.39 18.18 17.31
C ASN A 125 3.59 19.49 17.45
N SER A 126 3.16 19.83 18.67
CA SER A 126 2.52 21.12 18.98
C SER A 126 3.45 22.30 18.68
N ILE A 127 4.71 22.25 19.15
CA ILE A 127 5.70 23.30 18.93
C ILE A 127 6.05 23.44 17.46
N LEU A 128 6.29 22.32 16.76
CA LEU A 128 6.60 22.33 15.33
C LEU A 128 5.50 23.03 14.54
N LYS A 129 4.24 22.64 14.74
CA LYS A 129 3.10 23.26 14.06
C LYS A 129 2.92 24.75 14.38
N LYS A 130 3.15 25.14 15.64
CA LYS A 130 2.99 26.51 16.08
C LYS A 130 4.09 27.44 15.57
N ARG A 131 5.36 26.99 15.62
CA ARG A 131 6.53 27.81 15.27
C ARG A 131 6.87 27.77 13.79
N ASN A 132 6.63 26.62 13.14
CA ASN A 132 7.04 26.35 11.75
C ASN A 132 5.84 25.82 10.94
N PRO A 133 4.81 26.66 10.68
CA PRO A 133 3.65 26.23 9.89
C PRO A 133 4.08 25.74 8.51
N GLY A 134 3.63 24.54 8.13
CA GLY A 134 3.98 23.90 6.86
C GLY A 134 5.11 22.87 6.93
N VAL A 135 5.87 22.82 8.03
CA VAL A 135 6.80 21.71 8.29
C VAL A 135 6.01 20.48 8.71
N LEU A 136 6.34 19.33 8.12
CA LEU A 136 5.66 18.07 8.40
C LEU A 136 6.41 17.26 9.45
N SER A 137 5.67 16.55 10.30
CA SER A 137 6.18 15.50 11.18
C SER A 137 5.68 14.14 10.70
N ILE A 138 6.58 13.16 10.60
CA ILE A 138 6.32 11.84 10.02
C ILE A 138 6.75 10.78 11.02
N ALA A 139 5.87 9.83 11.34
CA ALA A 139 6.20 8.73 12.25
C ALA A 139 6.58 7.46 11.47
N GLU A 140 7.71 6.85 11.82
CA GLU A 140 7.92 5.44 11.56
C GLU A 140 7.40 4.65 12.76
N GLU A 141 6.19 4.11 12.58
CA GLU A 141 5.49 3.39 13.64
C GLU A 141 4.79 2.16 13.04
N SER A 142 5.12 0.98 13.54
CA SER A 142 4.71 -0.31 12.96
C SER A 142 3.60 -1.03 13.75
N THR A 143 3.15 -0.45 14.87
CA THR A 143 2.13 -1.08 15.72
C THR A 143 0.72 -0.56 15.43
N ALA A 144 -0.26 -1.10 16.17
CA ALA A 144 -1.63 -0.63 16.13
C ALA A 144 -1.91 0.49 17.15
N PHE A 145 -0.90 1.26 17.58
CA PHE A 145 -1.12 2.40 18.46
C PHE A 145 -2.06 3.40 17.77
N PRO A 146 -3.16 3.81 18.43
CA PRO A 146 -4.20 4.58 17.78
C PRO A 146 -3.83 6.06 17.61
N MET A 147 -4.41 6.69 16.58
CA MET A 147 -4.38 8.14 16.39
C MET A 147 -2.96 8.75 16.32
N ILE A 148 -2.01 8.05 15.72
CA ILE A 148 -0.66 8.59 15.46
C ILE A 148 -0.78 9.90 14.68
N THR A 149 -1.61 9.94 13.62
CA THR A 149 -1.86 11.13 12.81
C THR A 149 -3.13 11.89 13.20
N GLY A 150 -3.73 11.50 14.32
CA GLY A 150 -4.87 12.19 14.91
C GLY A 150 -4.50 13.57 15.47
N ALA A 151 -5.47 14.48 15.49
CA ALA A 151 -5.26 15.82 16.06
C ALA A 151 -4.96 15.75 17.56
N LEU A 152 -4.14 16.69 18.04
CA LEU A 152 -3.80 16.78 19.47
C LEU A 152 -5.02 17.03 20.34
N GLU A 153 -5.97 17.82 19.83
CA GLU A 153 -7.22 18.18 20.48
C GLU A 153 -8.12 16.95 20.69
N ASP A 154 -8.03 15.96 19.80
CA ASP A 154 -8.77 14.70 19.86
C ASP A 154 -8.03 13.61 20.65
N GLY A 155 -6.87 13.95 21.25
CA GLY A 155 -6.04 13.03 22.01
C GLY A 155 -4.97 12.30 21.19
N GLY A 156 -4.89 12.55 19.88
CA GLY A 156 -3.88 12.00 18.98
C GLY A 156 -2.46 12.50 19.27
N LEU A 157 -1.46 11.92 18.58
CA LEU A 157 -0.06 12.31 18.73
C LEU A 157 0.33 13.51 17.87
N GLY A 158 -0.51 13.89 16.90
CA GLY A 158 -0.33 15.09 16.10
C GLY A 158 0.68 14.97 14.96
N PHE A 159 1.11 13.78 14.57
CA PHE A 159 1.91 13.61 13.35
C PHE A 159 1.09 13.96 12.10
N ASP A 160 1.75 14.41 11.06
CA ASP A 160 1.11 14.69 9.77
C ASP A 160 0.96 13.43 8.92
N LEU A 161 1.92 12.51 9.00
CA LEU A 161 1.95 11.26 8.24
C LEU A 161 2.55 10.12 9.07
N LYS A 162 2.21 8.87 8.68
CA LYS A 162 2.75 7.65 9.28
C LYS A 162 3.20 6.68 8.17
N TRP A 163 4.33 6.01 8.35
CA TRP A 163 4.73 4.92 7.46
C TRP A 163 3.79 3.73 7.58
N ASN A 164 3.37 3.17 6.44
CA ASN A 164 2.54 1.96 6.38
C ASN A 164 3.42 0.71 6.25
N MET A 165 3.88 0.20 7.39
CA MET A 165 4.71 -1.00 7.43
C MET A 165 3.88 -2.26 7.13
N GLY A 166 2.57 -2.27 7.44
CA GLY A 166 1.66 -3.37 7.12
C GLY A 166 1.54 -3.59 5.61
N PHE A 167 1.24 -2.53 4.84
CA PHE A 167 1.23 -2.58 3.38
C PHE A 167 2.54 -3.14 2.81
N MET A 168 3.67 -2.63 3.31
CA MET A 168 5.00 -3.05 2.86
C MET A 168 5.23 -4.54 3.10
N ASN A 169 4.96 -5.04 4.31
CA ASN A 169 5.16 -6.45 4.66
C ASN A 169 4.27 -7.38 3.82
N ASP A 170 2.96 -7.07 3.72
CA ASP A 170 2.01 -7.88 2.95
C ASP A 170 2.39 -7.90 1.47
N TYR A 171 2.66 -6.73 0.90
CA TYR A 171 2.97 -6.62 -0.53
C TYR A 171 4.30 -7.28 -0.89
N LEU A 172 5.37 -7.08 -0.08
CA LEU A 172 6.66 -7.72 -0.31
C LEU A 172 6.59 -9.25 -0.12
N GLY A 173 5.78 -9.74 0.80
CA GLY A 173 5.45 -11.16 0.92
C GLY A 173 4.84 -11.68 -0.39
N TYR A 174 3.80 -11.01 -0.87
CA TYR A 174 3.08 -11.40 -2.08
C TYR A 174 3.95 -11.47 -3.34
N ILE A 175 4.80 -10.47 -3.60
CA ILE A 175 5.60 -10.42 -4.84
C ILE A 175 6.70 -11.48 -4.91
N GLN A 176 7.08 -12.08 -3.80
CA GLN A 176 8.06 -13.15 -3.72
C GLN A 176 7.50 -14.51 -4.16
N TYR A 177 6.19 -14.68 -4.15
CA TYR A 177 5.57 -15.90 -4.66
C TYR A 177 5.69 -15.98 -6.18
N ASP A 178 6.00 -17.17 -6.67
CA ASP A 178 5.84 -17.48 -8.09
C ASP A 178 4.38 -17.15 -8.50
N PRO A 179 4.16 -16.50 -9.66
CA PRO A 179 2.82 -16.13 -10.13
C PRO A 179 1.81 -17.29 -10.12
N TYR A 180 2.27 -18.53 -10.26
CA TYR A 180 1.45 -19.74 -10.20
C TYR A 180 0.76 -19.92 -8.84
N PHE A 181 1.40 -19.52 -7.73
CA PHE A 181 0.86 -19.69 -6.37
C PHE A 181 0.10 -18.47 -5.85
N ARG A 182 0.12 -17.35 -6.55
CA ARG A 182 -0.45 -16.06 -6.09
C ARG A 182 -1.94 -16.08 -5.82
N SER A 183 -2.68 -16.99 -6.45
CA SER A 183 -4.12 -17.17 -6.20
C SER A 183 -4.44 -17.45 -4.73
N HIS A 184 -3.55 -18.09 -3.98
CA HIS A 184 -3.70 -18.42 -2.58
C HIS A 184 -3.34 -17.26 -1.62
N HIS A 185 -2.75 -16.19 -2.15
CA HIS A 185 -2.21 -15.06 -1.39
C HIS A 185 -2.89 -13.72 -1.73
N HIS A 186 -4.00 -13.76 -2.46
CA HIS A 186 -4.71 -12.58 -2.96
C HIS A 186 -5.07 -11.56 -1.85
N GLY A 187 -5.35 -12.05 -0.64
CA GLY A 187 -5.64 -11.22 0.52
C GLY A 187 -4.50 -10.26 0.89
N GLU A 188 -3.25 -10.63 0.64
CA GLU A 188 -2.08 -9.79 0.92
C GLU A 188 -2.06 -8.50 0.06
N LEU A 189 -2.72 -8.51 -1.11
CA LEU A 189 -2.89 -7.31 -1.95
C LEU A 189 -4.01 -6.39 -1.44
N THR A 190 -5.05 -6.94 -0.83
CA THR A 190 -6.28 -6.20 -0.53
C THR A 190 -6.42 -5.79 0.92
N PHE A 191 -5.70 -6.45 1.83
CA PHE A 191 -5.83 -6.27 3.28
C PHE A 191 -5.53 -4.83 3.73
N SER A 192 -4.53 -4.19 3.14
CA SER A 192 -4.16 -2.81 3.48
C SER A 192 -5.30 -1.80 3.32
N MET A 193 -6.26 -2.08 2.42
CA MET A 193 -7.42 -1.20 2.22
C MET A 193 -8.42 -1.22 3.37
N ILE A 194 -8.39 -2.25 4.24
CA ILE A 194 -9.27 -2.32 5.42
C ILE A 194 -8.95 -1.19 6.40
N TYR A 195 -7.68 -0.78 6.47
CA TYR A 195 -7.22 0.27 7.39
C TYR A 195 -6.62 1.49 6.69
N ALA A 196 -6.66 1.56 5.36
CA ALA A 196 -6.00 2.61 4.55
C ALA A 196 -6.33 4.05 4.97
N TYR A 197 -7.47 4.27 5.63
CA TYR A 197 -7.95 5.58 6.05
C TYR A 197 -7.99 5.75 7.58
N SER A 198 -7.46 4.79 8.35
CA SER A 198 -7.35 4.91 9.81
C SER A 198 -6.29 5.94 10.23
N GLU A 199 -5.28 6.12 9.37
CA GLU A 199 -4.18 7.07 9.53
C GLU A 199 -3.86 7.72 8.18
N LYS A 200 -3.05 8.78 8.17
CA LYS A 200 -2.54 9.41 6.94
C LYS A 200 -1.23 8.73 6.54
N PHE A 201 -1.31 7.72 5.69
CA PHE A 201 -0.19 6.83 5.39
C PHE A 201 0.75 7.31 4.29
N ILE A 202 2.04 6.95 4.46
CA ILE A 202 3.04 6.84 3.40
C ILE A 202 3.26 5.36 3.13
N LEU A 203 3.05 4.91 1.90
CA LEU A 203 3.41 3.57 1.45
C LEU A 203 4.91 3.54 1.21
N VAL A 204 5.61 2.66 1.92
CA VAL A 204 7.06 2.68 1.95
C VAL A 204 7.66 1.39 1.36
N PHE A 205 8.70 1.56 0.54
CA PHE A 205 9.72 0.56 0.31
C PHE A 205 11.04 1.17 0.78
N SER A 206 11.38 0.94 2.06
CA SER A 206 12.48 1.62 2.73
C SER A 206 13.83 0.90 2.55
N HIS A 207 14.86 1.44 3.18
CA HIS A 207 16.17 0.82 3.26
C HIS A 207 16.14 -0.51 4.01
N ASP A 208 15.33 -0.61 5.08
CA ASP A 208 15.26 -1.81 5.93
C ASP A 208 14.91 -3.07 5.17
N GLU A 209 14.21 -2.93 4.04
CA GLU A 209 13.76 -4.05 3.23
C GLU A 209 14.81 -4.55 2.23
N VAL A 210 15.91 -3.82 2.02
CA VAL A 210 16.89 -4.06 0.95
C VAL A 210 18.34 -4.11 1.43
N VAL A 211 18.56 -4.28 2.73
CA VAL A 211 19.88 -4.34 3.37
C VAL A 211 20.10 -5.63 4.16
N HIS A 212 21.35 -5.92 4.52
CA HIS A 212 21.75 -6.97 5.45
C HIS A 212 21.26 -8.40 5.09
N GLY A 213 21.38 -8.79 3.82
CA GLY A 213 21.02 -10.13 3.34
C GLY A 213 19.53 -10.30 3.04
N LYS A 214 18.75 -9.22 2.97
CA LYS A 214 17.34 -9.25 2.61
C LYS A 214 17.08 -9.22 1.11
N SER A 215 18.11 -8.99 0.29
CA SER A 215 18.04 -8.79 -1.17
C SER A 215 17.36 -7.48 -1.58
N THR A 216 17.66 -6.99 -2.79
CA THR A 216 16.97 -5.82 -3.37
C THR A 216 15.53 -6.14 -3.77
N LEU A 217 14.71 -5.13 -4.10
CA LEU A 217 13.36 -5.36 -4.61
C LEU A 217 13.37 -6.25 -5.86
N LEU A 218 14.25 -5.94 -6.81
CA LEU A 218 14.43 -6.75 -8.03
C LEU A 218 14.90 -8.17 -7.71
N GLY A 219 15.81 -8.32 -6.74
CA GLY A 219 16.34 -9.60 -6.29
C GLY A 219 15.29 -10.51 -5.65
N LYS A 220 14.32 -9.93 -4.92
CA LYS A 220 13.22 -10.67 -4.26
C LYS A 220 12.26 -11.33 -5.24
N MET A 221 12.17 -10.83 -6.47
CA MET A 221 11.16 -11.25 -7.43
C MET A 221 11.53 -12.59 -8.06
N PRO A 222 10.56 -13.51 -8.29
CA PRO A 222 10.78 -14.80 -8.94
C PRO A 222 10.96 -14.67 -10.43
N GLY A 223 11.45 -15.75 -11.05
CA GLY A 223 11.55 -15.89 -12.49
C GLY A 223 12.88 -15.41 -13.08
N ASP A 224 12.92 -15.34 -14.41
CA ASP A 224 14.05 -14.80 -15.17
C ASP A 224 14.12 -13.27 -15.09
N LEU A 225 15.15 -12.67 -15.68
CA LEU A 225 15.37 -11.22 -15.60
C LEU A 225 14.20 -10.42 -16.20
N GLY A 226 13.64 -10.85 -17.31
CA GLY A 226 12.48 -10.19 -17.94
C GLY A 226 11.24 -10.23 -17.05
N GLN A 227 10.97 -11.37 -16.42
CA GLN A 227 9.87 -11.54 -15.47
C GLN A 227 10.09 -10.70 -14.20
N LYS A 228 11.33 -10.63 -13.69
CA LYS A 228 11.66 -9.77 -12.55
C LYS A 228 11.38 -8.29 -12.84
N PHE A 229 11.82 -7.79 -14.00
CA PHE A 229 11.53 -6.40 -14.41
C PHE A 229 10.05 -6.17 -14.67
N ALA A 230 9.33 -7.12 -15.27
CA ALA A 230 7.88 -7.01 -15.44
C ALA A 230 7.16 -6.90 -14.09
N ASN A 231 7.54 -7.76 -13.12
CA ASN A 231 6.99 -7.73 -11.77
C ASN A 231 7.34 -6.42 -11.03
N LEU A 232 8.57 -5.90 -11.21
CA LEU A 232 8.98 -4.63 -10.59
C LEU A 232 8.23 -3.44 -11.20
N ARG A 233 8.01 -3.42 -12.52
CA ARG A 233 7.18 -2.39 -13.18
C ARG A 233 5.73 -2.42 -12.67
N LEU A 234 5.13 -3.62 -12.55
CA LEU A 234 3.81 -3.79 -11.95
C LEU A 234 3.79 -3.30 -10.49
N THR A 235 4.81 -3.63 -9.71
CA THR A 235 4.97 -3.21 -8.31
C THR A 235 4.94 -1.70 -8.16
N TYR A 236 5.71 -0.97 -8.97
CA TYR A 236 5.72 0.49 -8.91
C TYR A 236 4.42 1.10 -9.41
N GLY A 237 3.81 0.51 -10.42
CA GLY A 237 2.47 0.90 -10.85
C GLY A 237 1.44 0.76 -9.73
N TYR A 238 1.41 -0.39 -9.05
CA TYR A 238 0.50 -0.65 -7.94
C TYR A 238 0.77 0.28 -6.75
N LEU A 239 2.04 0.44 -6.33
CA LEU A 239 2.43 1.38 -5.28
C LEU A 239 1.91 2.79 -5.59
N MET A 240 2.16 3.28 -6.82
CA MET A 240 1.82 4.66 -7.18
C MET A 240 0.32 4.89 -7.30
N THR A 241 -0.46 3.89 -7.68
CA THR A 241 -1.91 4.00 -7.81
C THR A 241 -2.70 3.61 -6.57
N HIS A 242 -2.08 2.96 -5.58
CA HIS A 242 -2.71 2.68 -4.29
C HIS A 242 -2.88 3.97 -3.46
N PRO A 243 -3.92 4.13 -2.61
CA PRO A 243 -4.06 5.30 -1.74
C PRO A 243 -2.90 5.48 -0.76
N GLY A 244 -2.54 6.72 -0.46
CA GLY A 244 -1.44 7.12 0.43
C GLY A 244 -0.27 7.77 -0.30
N LYS A 245 0.66 8.41 0.42
CA LYS A 245 1.90 8.98 -0.13
C LYS A 245 2.89 7.86 -0.46
N LYS A 246 3.96 8.16 -1.18
CA LYS A 246 4.88 7.16 -1.75
C LYS A 246 6.30 7.38 -1.28
N LEU A 247 7.03 6.29 -1.01
CA LEU A 247 8.45 6.31 -0.74
C LEU A 247 9.15 5.14 -1.43
N LEU A 248 10.20 5.45 -2.18
CA LEU A 248 11.17 4.51 -2.71
C LEU A 248 12.54 4.83 -2.10
N PHE A 249 13.31 3.81 -1.74
CA PHE A 249 14.69 3.98 -1.32
C PHE A 249 15.59 4.21 -2.53
N MET A 250 16.71 4.92 -2.35
CA MET A 250 17.64 5.27 -3.42
C MET A 250 18.12 4.04 -4.20
N GLY A 251 18.17 4.16 -5.53
CA GLY A 251 18.54 3.08 -6.43
C GLY A 251 17.40 2.13 -6.80
N GLN A 252 16.28 2.13 -6.06
CA GLN A 252 15.11 1.34 -6.43
C GLN A 252 14.49 1.82 -7.74
N ASP A 253 14.51 3.12 -7.98
CA ASP A 253 13.99 3.77 -9.21
C ASP A 253 14.73 3.37 -10.48
N ILE A 254 15.94 2.84 -10.36
CA ILE A 254 16.72 2.28 -11.47
C ILE A 254 16.89 0.76 -11.39
N GLY A 255 16.24 0.10 -10.40
CA GLY A 255 16.31 -1.36 -10.26
C GLY A 255 17.67 -1.88 -9.81
N GLU A 256 18.30 -1.21 -8.83
CA GLU A 256 19.59 -1.63 -8.26
C GLU A 256 19.61 -3.13 -7.91
N PHE A 257 20.68 -3.84 -8.30
CA PHE A 257 20.84 -5.25 -8.01
C PHE A 257 21.54 -5.53 -6.69
N ASP A 258 22.49 -4.66 -6.32
CA ASP A 258 23.24 -4.82 -5.09
C ASP A 258 22.46 -4.25 -3.92
N GLU A 259 22.51 -4.94 -2.79
CA GLU A 259 22.00 -4.37 -1.53
C GLU A 259 22.76 -3.08 -1.22
N TRP A 260 22.05 -2.13 -0.60
CA TRP A 260 22.66 -0.88 -0.18
C TRP A 260 23.86 -1.12 0.73
N ASN A 261 24.90 -0.36 0.48
CA ASN A 261 26.12 -0.37 1.27
C ASN A 261 26.69 1.05 1.35
N GLU A 262 26.91 1.54 2.56
CA GLU A 262 27.38 2.89 2.85
C GLU A 262 28.75 3.20 2.20
N ASN A 263 29.53 2.17 1.84
CA ASN A 263 30.84 2.31 1.20
C ASN A 263 30.76 2.37 -0.33
N ARG A 264 29.57 2.32 -0.90
CA ARG A 264 29.36 2.37 -2.36
C ARG A 264 28.39 3.48 -2.73
N ARG A 265 28.57 4.02 -3.92
CA ARG A 265 27.58 4.88 -4.57
C ARG A 265 26.49 4.03 -5.25
N VAL A 266 25.39 4.67 -5.59
CA VAL A 266 24.39 4.10 -6.52
C VAL A 266 25.06 3.84 -7.87
N HIS A 267 24.77 2.69 -8.50
CA HIS A 267 25.35 2.29 -9.78
C HIS A 267 24.63 2.97 -10.96
N TRP A 268 24.86 4.27 -11.11
CA TRP A 268 24.25 5.08 -12.18
C TRP A 268 24.49 4.54 -13.58
N GLU A 269 25.57 3.79 -13.80
CA GLU A 269 25.90 3.07 -15.02
C GLU A 269 24.86 2.05 -15.45
N LEU A 270 23.96 1.62 -14.55
CA LEU A 270 22.81 0.79 -14.89
C LEU A 270 21.85 1.49 -15.86
N LEU A 271 21.84 2.81 -15.89
CA LEU A 271 21.03 3.56 -16.86
C LEU A 271 21.48 3.39 -18.32
N ASP A 272 22.67 2.85 -18.57
CA ASP A 272 23.14 2.48 -19.90
C ASP A 272 22.56 1.12 -20.36
N VAL A 273 21.89 0.38 -19.45
CA VAL A 273 21.25 -0.91 -19.73
C VAL A 273 19.74 -0.67 -19.99
N PRO A 274 19.20 -1.16 -21.12
CA PRO A 274 17.84 -0.84 -21.56
C PRO A 274 16.73 -1.12 -20.54
N GLU A 275 16.82 -2.23 -19.81
CA GLU A 275 15.82 -2.63 -18.81
C GLU A 275 15.77 -1.65 -17.64
N HIS A 276 16.92 -1.19 -17.15
CA HIS A 276 17.05 -0.23 -16.08
C HIS A 276 16.64 1.17 -16.53
N ALA A 277 17.06 1.61 -17.72
CA ALA A 277 16.63 2.87 -18.31
C ALA A 277 15.12 2.91 -18.56
N GLY A 278 14.54 1.79 -19.01
CA GLY A 278 13.10 1.63 -19.15
C GLY A 278 12.36 1.76 -17.83
N LEU A 279 12.87 1.12 -16.77
CA LEU A 279 12.30 1.23 -15.41
C LEU A 279 12.35 2.66 -14.89
N ALA A 280 13.49 3.34 -15.02
CA ALA A 280 13.63 4.75 -14.62
C ALA A 280 12.65 5.65 -15.38
N THR A 281 12.43 5.37 -16.67
CA THR A 281 11.44 6.06 -17.49
C THR A 281 10.02 5.83 -16.97
N LEU A 282 9.69 4.60 -16.55
CA LEU A 282 8.40 4.29 -15.92
C LEU A 282 8.21 5.07 -14.62
N VAL A 283 9.20 5.08 -13.73
CA VAL A 283 9.13 5.80 -12.45
C VAL A 283 8.91 7.30 -12.70
N LYS A 284 9.62 7.87 -13.68
CA LYS A 284 9.41 9.25 -14.11
C LYS A 284 7.97 9.50 -14.56
N ASP A 285 7.43 8.64 -15.44
CA ASP A 285 6.08 8.79 -15.98
C ASP A 285 5.00 8.55 -14.91
N LEU A 286 5.24 7.65 -13.95
CA LEU A 286 4.37 7.45 -12.78
C LEU A 286 4.36 8.69 -11.87
N ASN A 287 5.49 9.35 -11.67
CA ASN A 287 5.56 10.60 -10.94
C ASN A 287 4.79 11.73 -11.67
N HIS A 288 4.86 11.78 -13.00
CA HIS A 288 4.06 12.72 -13.81
C HIS A 288 2.55 12.40 -13.71
N LEU A 289 2.18 11.11 -13.78
CA LEU A 289 0.81 10.67 -13.56
C LEU A 289 0.30 11.15 -12.19
N TYR A 290 1.07 10.90 -11.13
CA TYR A 290 0.72 11.28 -9.76
C TYR A 290 0.51 12.79 -9.61
N ARG A 291 1.39 13.62 -10.19
CA ARG A 291 1.33 15.09 -10.08
C ARG A 291 0.25 15.73 -10.94
N ASN A 292 -0.08 15.14 -12.08
CA ASN A 292 -0.91 15.79 -13.09
C ASN A 292 -2.38 15.33 -13.07
N HIS A 293 -2.69 14.19 -12.42
CA HIS A 293 -4.06 13.69 -12.34
C HIS A 293 -4.62 13.85 -10.93
N LYS A 294 -5.67 14.66 -10.79
CA LYS A 294 -6.35 14.92 -9.52
C LYS A 294 -6.80 13.66 -8.80
N ALA A 295 -7.23 12.63 -9.57
CA ALA A 295 -7.58 11.31 -9.03
C ALA A 295 -6.50 10.70 -8.12
N MET A 296 -5.23 11.08 -8.29
CA MET A 296 -4.11 10.49 -7.56
C MET A 296 -3.85 11.15 -6.21
N TYR A 297 -4.31 12.40 -5.99
CA TYR A 297 -3.94 13.16 -4.80
C TYR A 297 -5.08 13.96 -4.15
N GLU A 298 -6.13 14.34 -4.89
CA GLU A 298 -7.16 15.27 -4.40
C GLU A 298 -7.97 14.67 -3.23
N LEU A 299 -8.33 13.39 -3.35
CA LEU A 299 -9.07 12.64 -2.32
C LEU A 299 -8.24 11.49 -1.74
N ASP A 300 -6.91 11.56 -1.80
CA ASP A 300 -6.00 10.47 -1.45
C ASP A 300 -6.12 10.02 0.02
N GLY A 301 -6.45 10.92 0.92
CA GLY A 301 -6.69 10.63 2.35
C GLY A 301 -8.15 10.36 2.71
N LYS A 302 -9.05 10.15 1.72
CA LYS A 302 -10.48 9.95 1.94
C LYS A 302 -10.96 8.69 1.22
N ALA A 303 -11.87 7.95 1.84
CA ALA A 303 -12.44 6.75 1.25
C ALA A 303 -13.11 7.00 -0.11
N ASP A 304 -13.69 8.19 -0.31
CA ASP A 304 -14.32 8.58 -1.58
C ASP A 304 -13.35 8.63 -2.77
N GLY A 305 -12.04 8.74 -2.51
CA GLY A 305 -10.99 8.76 -3.55
C GLY A 305 -10.63 7.40 -4.13
N PHE A 306 -11.18 6.31 -3.60
CA PHE A 306 -10.89 4.94 -4.02
C PHE A 306 -12.16 4.09 -4.08
N GLU A 307 -12.21 3.16 -5.03
CA GLU A 307 -13.30 2.20 -5.09
C GLU A 307 -12.83 0.91 -5.76
N TRP A 308 -13.03 -0.22 -5.09
CA TRP A 308 -12.87 -1.52 -5.73
C TRP A 308 -13.97 -1.73 -6.79
N ILE A 309 -13.56 -2.16 -7.97
CA ILE A 309 -14.47 -2.70 -8.98
C ILE A 309 -14.47 -4.23 -8.87
N ASN A 310 -13.28 -4.83 -8.92
CA ASN A 310 -13.13 -6.27 -8.69
C ASN A 310 -11.89 -6.55 -7.85
N ASN A 311 -12.10 -7.09 -6.65
CA ASN A 311 -11.06 -7.50 -5.72
C ASN A 311 -11.22 -8.97 -5.28
N ILE A 312 -12.08 -9.73 -5.94
CA ILE A 312 -12.42 -11.12 -5.58
C ILE A 312 -11.90 -12.17 -6.58
N SER A 313 -11.28 -11.73 -7.67
CA SER A 313 -10.76 -12.62 -8.73
C SER A 313 -9.41 -13.25 -8.38
N ALA A 314 -9.35 -13.87 -7.19
CA ALA A 314 -8.13 -14.50 -6.66
C ALA A 314 -7.57 -15.58 -7.60
N ASN A 315 -8.41 -16.44 -8.15
CA ASN A 315 -7.99 -17.53 -9.07
C ASN A 315 -7.34 -16.99 -10.34
N ASP A 316 -7.75 -15.82 -10.77
CA ASP A 316 -7.24 -15.15 -11.97
C ASP A 316 -6.11 -14.17 -11.69
N CYS A 317 -5.82 -13.89 -10.42
CA CYS A 317 -4.75 -13.00 -9.95
C CYS A 317 -4.83 -11.59 -10.59
N TYR A 318 -6.02 -10.98 -10.66
CA TYR A 318 -6.17 -9.61 -11.10
C TYR A 318 -7.01 -8.78 -10.13
N LEU A 319 -6.81 -7.48 -10.17
CA LEU A 319 -7.60 -6.48 -9.45
C LEU A 319 -8.00 -5.38 -10.42
N THR A 320 -9.20 -4.85 -10.23
CA THR A 320 -9.63 -3.61 -10.89
C THR A 320 -10.21 -2.64 -9.87
N TYR A 321 -9.82 -1.37 -9.97
CA TYR A 321 -10.25 -0.34 -9.04
C TYR A 321 -10.22 1.05 -9.66
N LEU A 322 -10.90 1.96 -9.02
CA LEU A 322 -10.93 3.38 -9.40
C LEU A 322 -10.08 4.21 -8.44
N ARG A 323 -9.37 5.16 -9.03
CA ARG A 323 -8.91 6.36 -8.33
C ARG A 323 -9.80 7.52 -8.79
N LYS A 324 -10.33 8.25 -7.82
CA LYS A 324 -11.34 9.28 -8.08
C LYS A 324 -10.87 10.65 -7.57
N GLY A 325 -11.09 11.68 -8.37
CA GLY A 325 -11.10 13.07 -7.92
C GLY A 325 -12.52 13.48 -7.59
N SER A 326 -12.72 14.77 -7.31
CA SER A 326 -14.03 15.35 -7.02
C SER A 326 -14.98 15.34 -8.23
N GLU A 327 -14.44 15.37 -9.45
CA GLU A 327 -15.20 15.39 -10.69
C GLU A 327 -15.08 14.05 -11.43
N PRO A 328 -16.14 13.58 -12.13
CA PRO A 328 -16.12 12.32 -12.88
C PRO A 328 -14.97 12.20 -13.88
N GLU A 329 -14.62 13.29 -14.58
CA GLU A 329 -13.52 13.35 -15.55
C GLU A 329 -12.15 13.11 -14.92
N ASN A 330 -12.05 13.31 -13.60
CA ASN A 330 -10.87 13.03 -12.80
C ASN A 330 -10.88 11.58 -12.26
N THR A 331 -11.56 10.66 -12.97
CA THR A 331 -11.57 9.23 -12.58
C THR A 331 -10.60 8.46 -13.46
N LEU A 332 -9.76 7.66 -12.81
CA LEU A 332 -8.87 6.69 -13.43
C LEU A 332 -9.32 5.29 -13.06
N LEU A 333 -9.44 4.43 -14.07
CA LEU A 333 -9.61 2.99 -13.88
C LEU A 333 -8.23 2.33 -13.93
N VAL A 334 -7.91 1.54 -12.94
CA VAL A 334 -6.68 0.76 -12.86
C VAL A 334 -7.03 -0.72 -13.01
N VAL A 335 -6.36 -1.39 -13.95
CA VAL A 335 -6.47 -2.82 -14.20
C VAL A 335 -5.11 -3.45 -14.01
N THR A 336 -5.01 -4.48 -13.17
CA THR A 336 -3.75 -5.18 -12.86
C THR A 336 -3.85 -6.64 -13.24
N ASN A 337 -2.77 -7.21 -13.74
CA ASN A 337 -2.60 -8.64 -13.95
C ASN A 337 -1.35 -9.12 -13.21
N PHE A 338 -1.54 -9.77 -12.07
CA PHE A 338 -0.46 -10.34 -11.27
C PHE A 338 -0.10 -11.78 -11.68
N SER A 339 -0.82 -12.35 -12.66
CA SER A 339 -0.52 -13.69 -13.17
C SER A 339 0.62 -13.70 -14.17
N GLY A 340 1.19 -14.89 -14.40
CA GLY A 340 2.25 -15.11 -15.40
C GLY A 340 1.76 -15.29 -16.83
N VAL A 341 0.47 -15.01 -17.13
CA VAL A 341 -0.12 -15.21 -18.45
C VAL A 341 -0.83 -13.97 -18.96
N GLU A 342 -0.84 -13.79 -20.29
CA GLU A 342 -1.61 -12.74 -20.96
C GLU A 342 -3.12 -13.00 -20.76
N LYS A 343 -3.90 -11.94 -20.55
CA LYS A 343 -5.34 -12.03 -20.31
C LYS A 343 -6.10 -10.92 -21.05
N GLU A 344 -7.33 -11.22 -21.40
CA GLU A 344 -8.36 -10.23 -21.69
C GLU A 344 -9.28 -10.13 -20.46
N ILE A 345 -9.20 -8.99 -19.77
CA ILE A 345 -9.96 -8.75 -18.54
C ILE A 345 -11.15 -7.88 -18.87
N THR A 346 -12.36 -8.42 -18.69
CA THR A 346 -13.59 -7.63 -18.71
C THR A 346 -13.84 -7.10 -17.32
N THR A 347 -14.10 -5.80 -17.20
CA THR A 347 -14.35 -5.13 -15.92
C THR A 347 -15.49 -4.14 -16.03
N GLY A 348 -16.28 -4.03 -14.98
CA GLY A 348 -17.33 -3.04 -14.86
C GLY A 348 -16.76 -1.63 -14.80
N VAL A 349 -17.49 -0.66 -15.35
CA VAL A 349 -17.08 0.75 -15.32
C VAL A 349 -18.22 1.66 -14.83
N PRO A 350 -17.87 2.77 -14.11
CA PRO A 350 -18.88 3.60 -13.47
C PRO A 350 -19.67 4.49 -14.45
N PHE A 351 -19.06 4.83 -15.58
CA PHE A 351 -19.61 5.81 -16.53
C PHE A 351 -19.76 5.24 -17.92
N GLU A 352 -20.85 5.59 -18.57
CA GLU A 352 -21.02 5.40 -19.99
C GLU A 352 -20.15 6.41 -20.75
N GLY A 353 -19.25 5.93 -21.60
CA GLY A 353 -18.31 6.77 -22.34
C GLY A 353 -17.18 5.97 -22.94
N LYS A 354 -16.03 6.59 -22.98
CA LYS A 354 -14.80 6.03 -23.55
C LYS A 354 -13.72 5.95 -22.47
N TYR A 355 -12.82 4.99 -22.62
CA TYR A 355 -11.69 4.78 -21.72
C TYR A 355 -10.41 4.75 -22.55
N LYS A 356 -9.51 5.68 -22.26
CA LYS A 356 -8.23 5.84 -22.95
C LYS A 356 -7.11 5.34 -22.04
N GLU A 357 -6.33 4.35 -22.47
CA GLU A 357 -5.11 3.96 -21.79
C GLU A 357 -4.11 5.13 -21.83
N ILE A 358 -3.68 5.56 -20.65
CA ILE A 358 -2.74 6.68 -20.49
C ILE A 358 -1.39 6.23 -19.94
N LEU A 359 -1.34 5.04 -19.33
CA LEU A 359 -0.11 4.38 -18.88
C LEU A 359 -0.34 2.88 -18.92
N ASN A 360 0.64 2.13 -19.42
CA ASN A 360 0.69 0.67 -19.36
C ASN A 360 2.12 0.24 -19.05
N THR A 361 2.30 -0.53 -17.99
CA THR A 361 3.63 -0.96 -17.52
C THR A 361 4.35 -1.91 -18.45
N ASP A 362 3.64 -2.50 -19.44
CA ASP A 362 4.23 -3.34 -20.49
C ASP A 362 4.53 -2.57 -21.80
N ASP A 363 4.42 -1.23 -21.78
CA ASP A 363 4.85 -0.42 -22.94
C ASP A 363 6.34 -0.65 -23.24
N LYS A 364 6.70 -0.73 -24.52
CA LYS A 364 8.09 -0.93 -24.98
C LYS A 364 9.05 0.14 -24.46
N LYS A 365 8.57 1.39 -24.26
CA LYS A 365 9.41 2.46 -23.71
C LYS A 365 9.88 2.21 -22.28
N TYR A 366 9.24 1.27 -21.57
CA TYR A 366 9.60 0.82 -20.22
C TYR A 366 10.33 -0.53 -20.22
N GLY A 367 10.68 -1.07 -21.40
CA GLY A 367 11.25 -2.39 -21.53
C GLY A 367 10.24 -3.53 -21.49
N GLY A 368 8.96 -3.24 -21.75
CA GLY A 368 7.89 -4.24 -21.87
C GLY A 368 7.79 -4.84 -23.27
N ASN A 369 6.90 -5.81 -23.43
CA ASN A 369 6.66 -6.50 -24.71
C ASN A 369 5.76 -5.71 -25.67
N GLY A 370 5.04 -4.68 -25.15
CA GLY A 370 4.17 -3.80 -25.91
C GLY A 370 2.74 -4.33 -26.06
N VAL A 371 2.27 -5.12 -25.11
CA VAL A 371 0.85 -5.49 -25.01
C VAL A 371 0.08 -4.31 -24.44
N VAL A 372 -0.37 -3.42 -25.31
CA VAL A 372 -1.02 -2.14 -24.96
C VAL A 372 -2.37 -1.99 -25.66
N ASN A 373 -3.25 -1.19 -25.09
CA ASN A 373 -4.56 -0.87 -25.64
C ASN A 373 -4.50 0.49 -26.35
N SER A 374 -3.92 0.51 -27.55
CA SER A 374 -3.68 1.74 -28.32
C SER A 374 -4.95 2.46 -28.80
N LYS A 375 -6.08 1.75 -28.88
CA LYS A 375 -7.37 2.31 -29.25
C LYS A 375 -8.16 2.73 -28.03
N ILE A 376 -8.91 3.82 -28.14
CA ILE A 376 -9.89 4.21 -27.12
C ILE A 376 -10.99 3.14 -27.05
N ILE A 377 -11.26 2.63 -25.87
CA ILE A 377 -12.23 1.56 -25.60
C ILE A 377 -13.57 2.22 -25.26
N ALA A 378 -14.61 1.95 -26.04
CA ALA A 378 -15.95 2.40 -25.69
C ALA A 378 -16.61 1.44 -24.70
N ALA A 379 -17.28 1.99 -23.69
CA ALA A 379 -18.07 1.20 -22.74
C ALA A 379 -19.21 0.48 -23.48
N GLN A 380 -19.39 -0.80 -23.14
CA GLN A 380 -20.46 -1.65 -23.68
C GLN A 380 -21.62 -1.70 -22.68
N ASP A 381 -22.83 -1.75 -23.19
CA ASP A 381 -24.05 -1.93 -22.39
C ASP A 381 -24.21 -3.41 -21.99
N THR A 382 -23.24 -3.89 -21.23
CA THR A 382 -23.14 -5.26 -20.72
C THR A 382 -22.79 -5.18 -19.25
N GLU A 383 -23.64 -5.75 -18.42
CA GLU A 383 -23.45 -5.75 -16.97
C GLU A 383 -22.26 -6.63 -16.58
N TRP A 384 -21.37 -6.08 -15.74
CA TRP A 384 -20.20 -6.77 -15.20
C TRP A 384 -19.75 -6.12 -13.90
N ASP A 385 -19.29 -6.90 -12.92
CA ASP A 385 -18.82 -6.41 -11.61
C ASP A 385 -19.83 -5.45 -10.94
N ASP A 386 -21.12 -5.81 -10.94
CA ASP A 386 -22.22 -4.98 -10.41
C ASP A 386 -22.33 -3.58 -11.06
N ARG A 387 -21.80 -3.39 -12.28
CA ARG A 387 -21.90 -2.18 -13.09
C ARG A 387 -22.69 -2.46 -14.36
N ARG A 388 -23.52 -1.50 -14.73
CA ARG A 388 -24.32 -1.60 -15.96
C ARG A 388 -23.46 -1.61 -17.23
N GLN A 389 -22.31 -0.97 -17.17
CA GLN A 389 -21.39 -0.80 -18.30
C GLN A 389 -20.11 -1.59 -18.02
N SER A 390 -19.49 -2.09 -19.07
CA SER A 390 -18.18 -2.78 -18.98
C SER A 390 -17.26 -2.44 -20.13
N ILE A 391 -15.97 -2.67 -19.94
CA ILE A 391 -14.95 -2.67 -20.98
C ILE A 391 -14.12 -3.94 -20.90
N THR A 392 -13.48 -4.33 -22.01
CA THR A 392 -12.49 -5.41 -22.04
C THR A 392 -11.12 -4.82 -22.34
N VAL A 393 -10.14 -5.13 -21.48
CA VAL A 393 -8.76 -4.63 -21.53
C VAL A 393 -7.82 -5.80 -21.76
N LYS A 394 -6.91 -5.68 -22.73
CA LYS A 394 -5.87 -6.65 -22.96
C LYS A 394 -4.68 -6.38 -22.03
N MET A 395 -4.23 -7.39 -21.28
CA MET A 395 -3.23 -7.28 -20.24
C MET A 395 -2.08 -8.27 -20.46
N ALA A 396 -0.85 -7.78 -20.50
CA ALA A 396 0.34 -8.62 -20.46
C ALA A 396 0.45 -9.39 -19.14
N PRO A 397 1.25 -10.45 -19.05
CA PRO A 397 1.67 -11.03 -17.78
C PRO A 397 2.36 -9.97 -16.90
N LEU A 398 2.10 -9.98 -15.59
CA LEU A 398 2.78 -9.10 -14.63
C LEU A 398 2.73 -7.62 -15.07
N SER A 399 1.53 -7.12 -15.37
CA SER A 399 1.36 -5.76 -15.88
C SER A 399 0.21 -5.00 -15.23
N MET A 400 0.24 -3.69 -15.40
CA MET A 400 -0.83 -2.77 -14.99
C MET A 400 -1.13 -1.80 -16.13
N SER A 401 -2.42 -1.50 -16.30
CA SER A 401 -2.91 -0.45 -17.20
C SER A 401 -3.72 0.59 -16.42
N VAL A 402 -3.49 1.85 -16.70
CA VAL A 402 -4.27 2.98 -16.18
C VAL A 402 -5.05 3.60 -17.34
N LEU A 403 -6.36 3.62 -17.20
CA LEU A 403 -7.27 4.16 -18.18
C LEU A 403 -8.00 5.39 -17.64
N GLN A 404 -8.00 6.45 -18.43
CA GLN A 404 -8.74 7.68 -18.12
C GLN A 404 -10.13 7.63 -18.75
N PHE A 405 -11.13 7.99 -17.98
CA PHE A 405 -12.48 8.20 -18.48
C PHE A 405 -12.50 9.42 -19.42
N VAL A 406 -13.16 9.27 -20.57
CA VAL A 406 -13.38 10.32 -21.57
C VAL A 406 -14.88 10.33 -21.90
N PRO A 407 -15.62 11.37 -21.54
CA PRO A 407 -17.04 11.45 -21.86
C PRO A 407 -17.28 11.45 -23.36
N TYR A 408 -18.46 11.02 -23.80
CA TYR A 408 -18.89 11.23 -25.19
C TYR A 408 -19.12 12.72 -25.46
N THR A 409 -18.77 13.17 -26.65
CA THR A 409 -19.27 14.45 -27.18
C THR A 409 -20.79 14.35 -27.45
N GLU A 410 -21.47 15.47 -27.54
CA GLU A 410 -22.90 15.48 -27.85
C GLU A 410 -23.22 14.69 -29.14
N GLU A 411 -22.42 14.90 -30.22
CA GLU A 411 -22.55 14.18 -31.49
C GLU A 411 -22.35 12.66 -31.37
N GLU A 412 -21.38 12.23 -30.53
CA GLU A 412 -21.13 10.82 -30.28
C GLU A 412 -22.27 10.20 -29.48
N LEU A 413 -22.78 10.92 -28.46
CA LEU A 413 -23.89 10.47 -27.63
C LEU A 413 -25.17 10.26 -28.48
N GLU A 414 -25.48 11.20 -29.38
CA GLU A 414 -26.60 11.06 -30.31
C GLU A 414 -26.46 9.81 -31.18
N LYS A 415 -25.24 9.52 -31.69
CA LYS A 415 -24.96 8.32 -32.49
C LYS A 415 -25.16 7.03 -31.67
N VAL A 416 -24.71 7.02 -30.43
CA VAL A 416 -24.88 5.87 -29.51
C VAL A 416 -26.35 5.63 -29.23
N ILE A 417 -27.13 6.68 -28.93
CA ILE A 417 -28.56 6.59 -28.68
C ILE A 417 -29.27 6.06 -29.91
N ALA A 418 -28.98 6.62 -31.12
CA ALA A 418 -29.58 6.19 -32.37
C ALA A 418 -29.30 4.71 -32.69
N GLN A 419 -28.09 4.21 -32.39
CA GLN A 419 -27.75 2.80 -32.56
C GLN A 419 -28.53 1.90 -31.61
N ARG A 420 -28.72 2.32 -30.34
CA ARG A 420 -29.53 1.57 -29.34
C ARG A 420 -30.99 1.50 -29.74
N ILE A 421 -31.57 2.59 -30.21
CA ILE A 421 -32.95 2.63 -30.73
C ILE A 421 -33.09 1.63 -31.87
N ARG A 422 -32.15 1.62 -32.83
CA ARG A 422 -32.17 0.66 -33.95
C ARG A 422 -32.07 -0.80 -33.51
N LYS A 423 -31.23 -1.12 -32.51
CA LYS A 423 -31.10 -2.49 -31.98
C LYS A 423 -32.36 -2.95 -31.26
N ASN A 424 -33.05 -2.04 -30.58
CA ASN A 424 -34.24 -2.34 -29.77
C ASN A 424 -35.55 -2.21 -30.56
N THR A 425 -35.51 -1.77 -31.82
CA THR A 425 -36.69 -1.71 -32.69
C THR A 425 -36.92 -3.10 -33.31
N PRO A 426 -38.02 -3.81 -33.01
CA PRO A 426 -38.27 -5.13 -33.57
C PRO A 426 -38.37 -5.04 -35.10
N ILE A 427 -37.56 -5.84 -35.80
CA ILE A 427 -37.63 -5.97 -37.24
C ILE A 427 -39.03 -6.46 -37.60
N LYS A 428 -39.92 -5.60 -38.10
CA LYS A 428 -41.15 -6.03 -38.76
C LYS A 428 -40.73 -6.91 -39.94
N LYS A 429 -40.84 -8.21 -39.84
CA LYS A 429 -40.72 -9.11 -40.98
C LYS A 429 -41.73 -8.67 -41.98
N SER A 430 -41.29 -8.13 -43.13
CA SER A 430 -42.13 -7.85 -44.29
C SER A 430 -42.73 -9.18 -44.73
N ALA A 431 -44.04 -9.28 -44.58
CA ALA A 431 -44.78 -10.41 -45.14
C ALA A 431 -44.68 -10.26 -46.66
N SER A 432 -43.90 -11.12 -47.30
CA SER A 432 -43.94 -11.31 -48.76
C SER A 432 -45.30 -11.93 -49.10
N LYS A 433 -46.06 -11.20 -49.91
CA LYS A 433 -47.28 -11.70 -50.56
C LYS A 433 -46.94 -12.95 -51.39
N ALA A 434 -47.48 -14.09 -51.01
CA ALA A 434 -47.66 -15.23 -51.91
C ALA A 434 -49.17 -15.50 -52.03
N SER A 435 -49.61 -15.49 -53.27
CA SER A 435 -50.96 -15.57 -53.78
C SER A 435 -51.66 -16.88 -53.44
N THR A 436 -52.91 -16.73 -53.06
CA THR A 436 -54.11 -17.60 -53.27
C THR A 436 -53.96 -18.91 -54.03
N LYS A 437 -54.45 -20.02 -53.40
CA LYS A 437 -55.50 -20.87 -53.97
C LYS A 437 -56.27 -21.61 -52.87
N THR A 438 -57.59 -21.53 -53.02
CA THR A 438 -58.74 -22.11 -52.38
C THR A 438 -58.68 -23.62 -52.33
N GLU A 439 -59.15 -24.21 -51.21
CA GLU A 439 -60.22 -25.22 -51.24
C GLU A 439 -60.69 -25.62 -49.83
N ALA A 440 -61.95 -26.02 -49.74
CA ALA A 440 -62.95 -26.04 -48.74
C ALA A 440 -62.79 -27.01 -47.56
N LYS A 441 -63.42 -26.63 -46.46
CA LYS A 441 -64.05 -27.17 -45.28
C LYS A 441 -64.29 -28.77 -45.20
N PRO A 442 -64.65 -29.39 -44.03
CA PRO A 442 -65.40 -28.81 -42.90
C PRO A 442 -65.05 -29.23 -41.46
N GLU A 443 -65.58 -28.43 -40.56
CA GLU A 443 -66.11 -28.59 -39.20
C GLU A 443 -65.93 -29.92 -38.38
N LYS A 444 -65.59 -29.74 -37.08
CA LYS A 444 -66.41 -30.09 -35.90
C LYS A 444 -65.72 -29.65 -34.60
N LYS A 445 -66.35 -28.70 -33.90
CA LYS A 445 -66.99 -28.73 -32.57
C LYS A 445 -66.16 -29.11 -31.36
N VAL A 446 -65.93 -28.08 -30.49
CA VAL A 446 -66.49 -27.83 -29.16
C VAL A 446 -65.93 -28.64 -28.00
N ALA A 447 -65.27 -27.97 -27.05
CA ALA A 447 -65.70 -27.86 -25.64
C ALA A 447 -64.86 -26.89 -24.81
N GLU A 448 -65.55 -25.93 -24.25
CA GLU A 448 -65.21 -25.07 -23.13
C GLU A 448 -64.95 -25.82 -21.84
N LYS A 449 -64.14 -25.26 -20.96
CA LYS A 449 -64.41 -25.06 -19.51
C LYS A 449 -63.37 -24.16 -18.90
N LYS A 450 -63.74 -22.93 -18.67
CA LYS A 450 -64.02 -22.17 -17.43
C LYS A 450 -63.06 -22.43 -16.26
N ALA A 451 -62.30 -21.42 -15.98
CA ALA A 451 -62.14 -20.54 -14.81
C ALA A 451 -62.42 -21.09 -13.42
N THR A 452 -61.52 -20.82 -12.49
CA THR A 452 -61.86 -20.19 -11.19
C THR A 452 -60.63 -19.62 -10.48
N GLU A 453 -60.78 -18.35 -10.18
CA GLU A 453 -59.98 -17.59 -9.17
C GLU A 453 -60.21 -18.14 -7.77
N LYS A 454 -59.24 -18.03 -6.89
CA LYS A 454 -59.52 -17.63 -5.50
C LYS A 454 -58.29 -17.03 -4.81
N LYS A 455 -58.57 -15.87 -4.32
CA LYS A 455 -57.83 -14.93 -3.43
C LYS A 455 -57.61 -15.49 -2.01
N THR A 456 -56.70 -14.80 -1.33
CA THR A 456 -56.58 -14.45 0.14
C THR A 456 -55.92 -15.51 1.01
N ALA A 457 -55.00 -15.18 1.93
CA ALA A 457 -55.03 -14.14 2.94
C ALA A 457 -53.67 -13.94 3.63
N GLU A 458 -53.45 -12.72 4.06
CA GLU A 458 -52.43 -12.27 5.04
C GLU A 458 -52.58 -12.97 6.40
N LYS A 459 -51.44 -13.19 7.09
CA LYS A 459 -51.44 -13.18 8.55
C LYS A 459 -50.09 -12.70 9.10
N LYS A 460 -50.15 -11.54 9.73
CA LYS A 460 -49.21 -11.02 10.75
C LYS A 460 -49.25 -11.92 11.98
N VAL A 461 -48.08 -12.19 12.59
CA VAL A 461 -47.97 -12.34 14.07
C VAL A 461 -46.56 -11.94 14.51
N THR A 462 -46.46 -10.84 15.15
CA THR A 462 -45.85 -10.33 16.38
C THR A 462 -44.71 -11.11 17.04
N ALA A 463 -43.75 -10.30 17.47
CA ALA A 463 -42.60 -10.53 18.33
C ALA A 463 -42.90 -11.18 19.70
N LYS A 464 -41.92 -11.94 20.20
CA LYS A 464 -41.72 -12.10 21.66
C LYS A 464 -40.24 -12.33 21.96
N GLU A 465 -39.78 -11.56 22.94
CA GLU A 465 -38.45 -11.54 23.54
C GLU A 465 -38.19 -12.72 24.51
N THR A 466 -36.86 -13.00 24.65
CA THR A 466 -36.08 -13.38 25.85
C THR A 466 -36.21 -14.80 26.45
N PRO A 467 -35.24 -15.33 27.21
CA PRO A 467 -33.90 -14.85 27.58
C PRO A 467 -32.77 -15.92 27.54
N ALA A 468 -31.56 -15.43 27.86
CA ALA A 468 -30.26 -16.10 27.98
C ALA A 468 -30.20 -17.35 28.89
N LYS A 469 -29.34 -18.30 28.50
CA LYS A 469 -28.70 -19.21 29.46
C LYS A 469 -27.21 -19.41 29.10
N LYS A 470 -26.36 -19.11 30.08
CA LYS A 470 -24.92 -19.45 30.18
C LYS A 470 -24.73 -20.96 30.09
N ALA A 471 -23.73 -21.38 29.33
CA ALA A 471 -23.07 -22.67 29.56
C ALA A 471 -21.60 -22.50 29.27
N THR A 472 -20.83 -22.58 30.32
CA THR A 472 -19.38 -22.83 30.42
C THR A 472 -19.05 -24.19 29.82
N ALA A 473 -18.05 -24.24 28.94
CA ALA A 473 -17.35 -25.49 28.63
C ALA A 473 -15.85 -25.19 28.47
N GLU A 474 -15.09 -25.58 29.50
CA GLU A 474 -13.65 -25.79 29.44
C GLU A 474 -13.32 -26.80 28.32
N LYS A 475 -12.32 -26.48 27.52
CA LYS A 475 -11.60 -27.45 26.69
C LYS A 475 -10.10 -27.22 26.84
N THR A 476 -9.49 -28.10 27.63
CA THR A 476 -8.08 -28.45 27.73
C THR A 476 -7.41 -28.55 26.37
N VAL A 477 -6.37 -27.74 26.16
CA VAL A 477 -5.46 -27.87 25.02
C VAL A 477 -4.24 -28.65 25.45
N LYS A 478 -4.04 -29.82 24.85
CA LYS A 478 -2.83 -30.65 24.97
C LYS A 478 -1.69 -30.02 24.18
N LYS A 479 -0.54 -29.82 24.86
CA LYS A 479 0.78 -29.54 24.27
C LYS A 479 1.23 -30.69 23.36
N PRO A 480 1.87 -30.43 22.22
CA PRO A 480 2.67 -31.43 21.52
C PRO A 480 4.11 -31.49 22.07
N ALA A 481 4.63 -32.69 22.09
CA ALA A 481 5.91 -33.09 22.67
C ALA A 481 7.13 -32.57 21.89
N GLU A 482 8.15 -32.15 22.64
CA GLU A 482 9.51 -31.88 22.16
C GLU A 482 10.18 -33.14 21.57
N LYS A 483 10.67 -33.03 20.33
CA LYS A 483 11.67 -33.97 19.80
C LYS A 483 13.07 -33.41 20.03
N LYS A 484 13.79 -34.04 20.95
CA LYS A 484 15.24 -33.89 21.13
C LYS A 484 15.96 -34.45 19.89
N THR A 485 16.73 -33.62 19.21
CA THR A 485 17.77 -34.05 18.27
C THR A 485 19.15 -33.77 18.89
N THR A 486 19.85 -34.83 19.13
CA THR A 486 21.23 -34.89 19.63
C THR A 486 22.22 -34.38 18.57
N ALA A 487 22.94 -33.30 18.87
CA ALA A 487 24.07 -32.85 18.07
C ALA A 487 25.35 -33.58 18.51
N LYS A 488 25.98 -34.24 17.54
CA LYS A 488 27.35 -34.80 17.68
C LYS A 488 28.37 -33.65 17.63
N LYS A 489 29.15 -33.53 18.71
CA LYS A 489 30.42 -32.79 18.73
C LYS A 489 31.46 -33.53 17.91
N THR A 490 32.11 -32.85 16.98
CA THR A 490 33.44 -33.25 16.48
C THR A 490 34.38 -32.08 16.71
N ALA A 491 35.39 -32.35 17.53
CA ALA A 491 36.50 -31.48 17.82
C ALA A 491 37.54 -31.57 16.68
N ALA A 492 38.08 -30.42 16.22
CA ALA A 492 39.36 -30.39 15.56
C ALA A 492 40.22 -29.28 16.17
N LYS A 493 41.40 -29.72 16.58
CA LYS A 493 42.45 -29.01 17.30
C LYS A 493 43.25 -28.06 16.41
N LYS A 494 43.64 -26.92 17.03
CA LYS A 494 44.91 -26.19 16.96
C LYS A 494 45.84 -26.39 15.77
N THR A 495 46.30 -25.29 15.15
CA THR A 495 47.73 -24.91 15.17
C THR A 495 47.88 -23.41 15.07
N ALA A 496 48.60 -22.85 16.04
CA ALA A 496 49.18 -21.52 15.97
C ALA A 496 50.56 -21.64 15.32
N SER A 497 50.94 -20.67 14.53
CA SER A 497 52.34 -20.26 14.43
C SER A 497 52.46 -18.86 13.84
N GLU A 498 53.25 -18.12 14.51
CA GLU A 498 53.78 -16.78 14.34
C GLU A 498 54.37 -16.52 12.95
N ALA A 499 54.25 -15.29 12.49
CA ALA A 499 55.37 -14.57 11.83
C ALA A 499 55.21 -13.08 12.04
N LYS A 500 56.22 -12.51 12.67
CA LYS A 500 56.57 -11.12 12.88
C LYS A 500 57.08 -10.48 11.58
N ALA A 501 56.78 -9.17 11.52
CA ALA A 501 57.71 -8.06 11.18
C ALA A 501 58.10 -7.82 9.69
N GLU A 502 58.10 -6.52 9.42
CA GLU A 502 58.87 -5.66 8.50
C GLU A 502 58.19 -5.31 7.16
N LYS A 503 57.85 -4.15 7.00
CA LYS A 503 58.33 -2.83 6.69
C LYS A 503 57.23 -1.81 6.61
#